data_712d5a4f453b1106c1e37ac8fb0e3832
#
_entry.id   712d5a4f453b1106c1e37ac8fb0e3832
#
_cell.length_a   1.000
_cell.length_b   1.000
_cell.length_c   1.000
_cell.angle_alpha   90.00
_cell.angle_beta   90.00
_cell.angle_gamma   90.00
#
_symmetry.space_group_name_H-M   'P 1'
#
loop_
_entity.id
_entity.type
_entity.pdbx_description
1 polymer ?
#
loop_
_entity_poly.entity_id
_entity_poly.type
_entity_poly.pdbx_seq_one_letter_code
_entity_poly.pdbx_strand_id
1 'polypeptide(L)'
;MELLHYTGISIVKNAPVEKNSAFKVLNRISHTRETFFKTPFEVINIPKPNNSAYTAHALRNHMDLPWFENPPGYQFLHCLINSAKGWNSSAIDAFAVADYLRKNEEKIFDILVNTPLKFRDKDYTQEAVRSFYGSAISLTKDGDYNDIRYSIATLDALDCHPDKMDSVYKALHRFGNLLHDAKFQINFRLEPCDIFSFNNRRLLHGRTEFDPNSGHRHLQGYYMDRDEIIGRLNYLKKIKP
;
A
#
# COMPACT_ATOMS: atom_id res chain seq x y z
N MET A 1 0.48 16.98 6.45
CA MET A 1 1.40 16.61 5.35
C MET A 1 2.79 16.25 5.86
N GLU A 2 3.40 17.05 6.76
CA GLU A 2 4.73 16.74 7.32
C GLU A 2 4.76 15.37 8.00
N LEU A 3 3.81 15.10 8.91
CA LEU A 3 3.70 13.79 9.55
C LEU A 3 3.64 12.66 8.51
N LEU A 4 2.75 12.76 7.52
CA LEU A 4 2.62 11.78 6.44
C LEU A 4 3.92 11.60 5.63
N HIS A 5 4.65 12.68 5.39
CA HIS A 5 5.92 12.63 4.67
C HIS A 5 7.03 11.92 5.48
N TYR A 6 7.22 12.31 6.74
CA TYR A 6 8.32 11.79 7.56
C TYR A 6 8.06 10.40 8.12
N THR A 7 6.84 10.11 8.55
CA THR A 7 6.49 8.80 9.13
C THR A 7 5.88 7.82 8.13
N GLY A 8 5.46 8.32 6.96
CA GLY A 8 4.76 7.52 5.96
C GLY A 8 3.28 7.30 6.26
N ILE A 9 2.76 7.75 7.41
CA ILE A 9 1.40 7.45 7.88
C ILE A 9 0.78 8.65 8.59
N SER A 10 -0.53 8.83 8.44
CA SER A 10 -1.33 9.75 9.28
C SER A 10 -2.81 9.36 9.26
N ILE A 11 -3.55 9.78 10.29
CA ILE A 11 -5.00 9.65 10.33
C ILE A 11 -5.61 11.02 10.53
N VAL A 12 -6.44 11.45 9.59
CA VAL A 12 -7.27 12.64 9.73
C VAL A 12 -8.57 12.23 10.40
N LYS A 13 -8.88 12.85 11.53
CA LYS A 13 -10.08 12.59 12.32
C LYS A 13 -11.20 13.56 11.98
N ASN A 14 -12.44 13.16 12.27
CA ASN A 14 -13.64 14.00 12.16
C ASN A 14 -13.94 14.46 10.72
N ALA A 15 -13.56 13.69 9.72
CA ALA A 15 -14.04 13.90 8.35
C ALA A 15 -15.55 13.54 8.28
N PRO A 16 -16.36 14.28 7.50
CA PRO A 16 -17.79 13.92 7.36
C PRO A 16 -17.95 12.53 6.75
N VAL A 17 -18.90 11.72 7.22
CA VAL A 17 -19.17 10.35 6.73
C VAL A 17 -19.96 10.32 5.41
N GLU A 18 -20.09 11.43 4.73
CA GLU A 18 -20.75 11.53 3.43
C GLU A 18 -19.82 11.04 2.32
N LYS A 19 -20.39 10.35 1.34
CA LYS A 19 -19.64 9.98 0.12
C LYS A 19 -18.99 11.21 -0.51
N ASN A 20 -17.75 11.02 -0.97
CA ASN A 20 -16.94 12.04 -1.64
C ASN A 20 -16.49 13.22 -0.73
N SER A 21 -16.84 13.24 0.55
CA SER A 21 -16.46 14.34 1.45
C SER A 21 -14.95 14.44 1.66
N ALA A 22 -14.20 13.34 1.51
CA ALA A 22 -12.73 13.36 1.59
C ALA A 22 -12.09 14.26 0.55
N PHE A 23 -12.72 14.52 -0.60
CA PHE A 23 -12.23 15.49 -1.58
C PHE A 23 -12.03 16.88 -0.99
N LYS A 24 -12.86 17.30 0.00
CA LYS A 24 -12.69 18.60 0.69
C LYS A 24 -11.33 18.72 1.40
N VAL A 25 -10.80 17.59 1.87
CA VAL A 25 -9.47 17.53 2.51
C VAL A 25 -8.38 17.36 1.45
N LEU A 26 -8.55 16.41 0.53
CA LEU A 26 -7.54 16.02 -0.45
C LEU A 26 -7.25 17.14 -1.46
N ASN A 27 -8.27 17.86 -1.92
CA ASN A 27 -8.11 19.00 -2.84
C ASN A 27 -7.38 20.20 -2.21
N ARG A 28 -7.20 20.23 -0.89
CA ARG A 28 -6.31 21.21 -0.25
C ARG A 28 -4.83 20.88 -0.43
N ILE A 29 -4.53 19.62 -0.78
CA ILE A 29 -3.18 19.18 -1.08
C ILE A 29 -2.97 19.31 -2.58
N SER A 30 -3.64 18.48 -3.38
CA SER A 30 -3.63 18.50 -4.84
C SER A 30 -4.79 17.66 -5.39
N HIS A 31 -4.81 17.44 -6.70
CA HIS A 31 -5.77 16.56 -7.35
C HIS A 31 -5.50 15.08 -7.04
N THR A 32 -6.55 14.29 -6.98
CA THR A 32 -6.46 12.84 -6.86
C THR A 32 -6.16 12.19 -8.20
N ARG A 33 -5.37 11.11 -8.17
CA ARG A 33 -5.07 10.31 -9.35
C ARG A 33 -6.22 9.35 -9.64
N GLU A 34 -6.77 9.43 -10.83
CA GLU A 34 -7.70 8.43 -11.33
C GLU A 34 -6.94 7.19 -11.83
N THR A 35 -7.48 6.01 -11.54
CA THR A 35 -7.03 4.74 -12.05
C THR A 35 -8.20 4.00 -12.67
N PHE A 36 -7.98 2.78 -13.19
CA PHE A 36 -9.07 1.94 -13.68
C PHE A 36 -10.11 1.58 -12.59
N PHE A 37 -9.77 1.73 -11.30
CA PHE A 37 -10.72 1.64 -10.19
C PHE A 37 -11.60 2.88 -10.02
N LYS A 38 -11.37 3.94 -10.84
CA LYS A 38 -11.97 5.29 -10.70
C LYS A 38 -11.44 6.05 -9.48
N THR A 39 -12.01 7.22 -9.20
CA THR A 39 -11.74 8.02 -8.01
C THR A 39 -13.01 8.72 -7.55
N PRO A 40 -13.49 8.46 -6.31
CA PRO A 40 -13.01 7.44 -5.40
C PRO A 40 -13.31 6.02 -5.89
N PHE A 41 -12.52 5.05 -5.42
CA PHE A 41 -12.90 3.65 -5.52
C PHE A 41 -13.57 3.19 -4.23
N GLU A 42 -14.52 2.27 -4.36
CA GLU A 42 -15.28 1.75 -3.22
C GLU A 42 -14.62 0.50 -2.65
N VAL A 43 -14.52 0.41 -1.33
CA VAL A 43 -14.06 -0.80 -0.62
C VAL A 43 -15.20 -1.29 0.25
N ILE A 44 -15.99 -2.17 -0.33
CA ILE A 44 -17.18 -2.78 0.27
C ILE A 44 -17.11 -4.30 0.08
N ASN A 45 -17.78 -5.05 0.93
CA ASN A 45 -17.96 -6.48 0.69
C ASN A 45 -19.07 -6.68 -0.36
N ILE A 46 -18.76 -7.37 -1.45
CA ILE A 46 -19.70 -7.65 -2.53
C ILE A 46 -19.84 -9.16 -2.78
N PRO A 47 -21.02 -9.65 -3.16
CA PRO A 47 -21.18 -11.01 -3.65
C PRO A 47 -20.36 -11.25 -4.92
N LYS A 48 -19.68 -12.40 -5.03
CA LYS A 48 -18.82 -12.77 -6.18
C LYS A 48 -17.75 -11.71 -6.52
N PRO A 49 -16.83 -11.44 -5.58
CA PRO A 49 -15.80 -10.43 -5.77
C PRO A 49 -14.79 -10.86 -6.85
N ASN A 50 -14.36 -9.91 -7.67
CA ASN A 50 -13.26 -10.07 -8.63
C ASN A 50 -11.91 -9.64 -8.05
N ASN A 51 -11.89 -9.10 -6.82
CA ASN A 51 -10.70 -8.64 -6.13
C ASN A 51 -10.75 -9.04 -4.65
N SER A 52 -9.61 -9.39 -4.07
CA SER A 52 -9.48 -9.77 -2.66
C SER A 52 -9.88 -8.66 -1.68
N ALA A 53 -9.78 -7.38 -2.08
CA ALA A 53 -10.23 -6.25 -1.28
C ALA A 53 -11.76 -6.27 -1.00
N TYR A 54 -12.54 -6.92 -1.85
CA TYR A 54 -14.00 -7.04 -1.74
C TYR A 54 -14.47 -8.32 -1.03
N THR A 55 -13.55 -9.12 -0.49
CA THR A 55 -13.86 -10.37 0.23
C THR A 55 -13.93 -10.13 1.74
N ALA A 56 -14.43 -11.12 2.49
CA ALA A 56 -14.40 -11.13 3.96
C ALA A 56 -13.08 -11.66 4.54
N HIS A 57 -12.24 -12.30 3.72
CA HIS A 57 -10.98 -12.90 4.14
C HIS A 57 -9.93 -11.85 4.54
N ALA A 58 -8.99 -12.25 5.37
CA ALA A 58 -7.84 -11.42 5.70
C ALA A 58 -7.08 -11.00 4.42
N LEU A 59 -6.71 -9.74 4.34
CA LEU A 59 -5.89 -9.22 3.27
C LEU A 59 -4.48 -9.00 3.81
N ARG A 60 -3.52 -9.79 3.31
CA ARG A 60 -2.13 -9.68 3.73
C ARG A 60 -1.55 -8.30 3.39
N ASN A 61 -0.58 -7.88 4.16
CA ASN A 61 0.09 -6.60 3.94
C ASN A 61 0.72 -6.54 2.55
N HIS A 62 0.36 -5.50 1.80
CA HIS A 62 0.73 -5.28 0.41
C HIS A 62 0.79 -3.78 0.10
N MET A 63 1.46 -3.44 -0.98
CA MET A 63 1.25 -2.15 -1.64
C MET A 63 0.15 -2.28 -2.71
N ASP A 64 -0.54 -1.19 -3.00
CA ASP A 64 -1.48 -1.16 -4.10
C ASP A 64 -0.77 -0.94 -5.45
N LEU A 65 -1.27 -1.62 -6.47
CA LEU A 65 -0.88 -1.49 -7.89
C LEU A 65 0.62 -1.74 -8.16
N PRO A 66 1.24 -2.81 -7.59
CA PRO A 66 2.65 -3.09 -7.81
C PRO A 66 2.99 -3.44 -9.27
N TRP A 67 2.00 -3.78 -10.08
CA TRP A 67 2.11 -4.06 -11.52
C TRP A 67 2.08 -2.81 -12.41
N PHE A 68 1.95 -1.61 -11.84
CA PHE A 68 2.14 -0.36 -12.56
C PHE A 68 3.63 -0.02 -12.62
N GLU A 69 4.08 0.52 -13.74
CA GLU A 69 5.41 1.12 -13.85
C GLU A 69 5.58 2.23 -12.80
N ASN A 70 4.61 3.12 -12.71
CA ASN A 70 4.53 4.16 -11.71
C ASN A 70 3.32 3.93 -10.78
N PRO A 71 3.47 3.17 -9.67
CA PRO A 71 2.39 2.99 -8.70
C PRO A 71 2.00 4.31 -8.04
N PRO A 72 0.76 4.44 -7.51
CA PRO A 72 0.39 5.61 -6.73
C PRO A 72 1.37 5.89 -5.59
N GLY A 73 1.69 7.16 -5.39
CA GLY A 73 2.60 7.56 -4.31
C GLY A 73 1.96 7.45 -2.94
N TYR A 74 0.72 7.91 -2.83
CA TYR A 74 -0.03 7.91 -1.58
C TYR A 74 -1.44 7.37 -1.78
N GLN A 75 -1.96 6.75 -0.71
CA GLN A 75 -3.32 6.27 -0.64
C GLN A 75 -4.03 6.87 0.57
N PHE A 76 -5.33 7.10 0.41
CA PHE A 76 -6.22 7.62 1.42
C PHE A 76 -7.44 6.73 1.50
N LEU A 77 -7.72 6.19 2.67
CA LEU A 77 -8.89 5.33 2.93
C LEU A 77 -9.83 6.05 3.90
N HIS A 78 -10.92 6.58 3.38
CA HIS A 78 -11.94 7.27 4.16
C HIS A 78 -12.97 6.26 4.68
N CYS A 79 -13.09 6.14 5.99
CA CYS A 79 -14.04 5.24 6.62
C CYS A 79 -15.42 5.90 6.73
N LEU A 80 -16.38 5.38 5.99
CA LEU A 80 -17.78 5.80 6.03
C LEU A 80 -18.59 4.96 7.04
N ILE A 81 -18.38 3.64 7.02
CA ILE A 81 -19.06 2.68 7.89
C ILE A 81 -18.06 1.61 8.31
N ASN A 82 -18.03 1.25 9.57
CA ASN A 82 -17.27 0.12 10.10
C ASN A 82 -17.95 -0.47 11.34
N SER A 83 -19.12 -1.09 11.17
CA SER A 83 -19.88 -1.73 12.25
C SER A 83 -19.64 -3.24 12.37
N ALA A 84 -18.98 -3.87 11.40
CA ALA A 84 -18.68 -5.30 11.42
C ALA A 84 -17.68 -5.66 12.54
N LYS A 85 -17.81 -6.87 13.10
CA LYS A 85 -16.87 -7.43 14.07
C LYS A 85 -15.61 -7.90 13.35
N GLY A 86 -14.45 -7.67 13.95
CA GLY A 86 -13.15 -7.88 13.33
C GLY A 86 -12.72 -6.64 12.54
N TRP A 87 -12.08 -6.86 11.38
CA TRP A 87 -11.68 -5.80 10.44
C TRP A 87 -10.74 -4.74 11.00
N ASN A 88 -9.73 -5.17 11.73
CA ASN A 88 -8.64 -4.29 12.08
C ASN A 88 -7.77 -4.04 10.86
N SER A 89 -7.42 -2.80 10.62
CA SER A 89 -6.42 -2.42 9.65
C SER A 89 -5.04 -2.72 10.20
N SER A 90 -4.11 -3.09 9.34
CA SER A 90 -2.71 -3.25 9.67
C SER A 90 -1.85 -2.38 8.75
N ALA A 91 -0.75 -1.92 9.26
CA ALA A 91 0.27 -1.22 8.47
C ALA A 91 1.67 -1.61 8.96
N ILE A 92 2.60 -1.67 8.01
CA ILE A 92 4.01 -1.99 8.25
C ILE A 92 4.87 -0.94 7.58
N ASP A 93 5.81 -0.36 8.31
CA ASP A 93 6.87 0.42 7.69
C ASP A 93 7.90 -0.52 7.04
N ALA A 94 7.73 -0.77 5.76
CA ALA A 94 8.60 -1.70 5.04
C ALA A 94 10.01 -1.13 4.80
N PHE A 95 10.23 0.18 4.95
CA PHE A 95 11.58 0.75 5.01
C PHE A 95 12.31 0.32 6.29
N ALA A 96 11.62 0.22 7.42
CA ALA A 96 12.21 -0.29 8.65
C ALA A 96 12.59 -1.78 8.53
N VAL A 97 11.79 -2.58 7.82
CA VAL A 97 12.12 -3.98 7.51
C VAL A 97 13.32 -4.07 6.57
N ALA A 98 13.38 -3.23 5.54
CA ALA A 98 14.51 -3.15 4.63
C ALA A 98 15.80 -2.72 5.34
N ASP A 99 15.69 -1.76 6.26
CA ASP A 99 16.82 -1.30 7.09
C ASP A 99 17.34 -2.41 8.02
N TYR A 100 16.43 -3.19 8.59
CA TYR A 100 16.81 -4.38 9.37
C TYR A 100 17.59 -5.39 8.52
N LEU A 101 17.14 -5.69 7.31
CA LEU A 101 17.83 -6.60 6.40
C LEU A 101 19.19 -6.04 5.97
N ARG A 102 19.26 -4.76 5.61
CA ARG A 102 20.52 -4.10 5.24
C ARG A 102 21.58 -4.23 6.33
N LYS A 103 21.17 -4.10 7.61
CA LYS A 103 22.09 -4.15 8.76
C LYS A 103 22.46 -5.56 9.22
N ASN A 104 21.54 -6.51 9.07
CA ASN A 104 21.70 -7.83 9.73
C ASN A 104 21.78 -9.00 8.73
N GLU A 105 21.30 -8.82 7.51
CA GLU A 105 21.15 -9.89 6.51
C GLU A 105 21.47 -9.35 5.09
N GLU A 106 22.65 -8.74 4.94
CA GLU A 106 23.07 -8.00 3.73
C GLU A 106 22.88 -8.80 2.43
N LYS A 107 23.22 -10.10 2.43
CA LYS A 107 23.03 -10.94 1.22
C LYS A 107 21.57 -11.04 0.79
N ILE A 108 20.64 -11.09 1.75
CA ILE A 108 19.21 -11.12 1.47
C ILE A 108 18.76 -9.75 0.95
N PHE A 109 19.24 -8.69 1.58
CA PHE A 109 18.97 -7.32 1.15
C PHE A 109 19.42 -7.09 -0.31
N ASP A 110 20.65 -7.50 -0.65
CA ASP A 110 21.22 -7.35 -1.99
C ASP A 110 20.42 -8.10 -3.06
N ILE A 111 19.94 -9.31 -2.74
CA ILE A 111 19.07 -10.06 -3.65
C ILE A 111 17.76 -9.29 -3.90
N LEU A 112 17.14 -8.75 -2.86
CA LEU A 112 15.87 -8.01 -2.98
C LEU A 112 16.01 -6.67 -3.72
N VAL A 113 17.18 -6.05 -3.66
CA VAL A 113 17.51 -4.82 -4.40
C VAL A 113 17.83 -5.12 -5.88
N ASN A 114 18.59 -6.19 -6.14
CA ASN A 114 19.18 -6.41 -7.46
C ASN A 114 18.40 -7.41 -8.34
N THR A 115 17.34 -8.04 -7.82
CA THR A 115 16.54 -9.01 -8.58
C THR A 115 15.21 -8.39 -9.01
N PRO A 116 15.01 -8.16 -10.32
CA PRO A 116 13.70 -7.77 -10.83
C PRO A 116 12.67 -8.87 -10.62
N LEU A 117 11.56 -8.53 -10.01
CA LEU A 117 10.42 -9.40 -9.79
C LEU A 117 9.28 -8.95 -10.69
N LYS A 118 8.55 -9.91 -11.26
CA LYS A 118 7.38 -9.62 -12.07
C LYS A 118 6.13 -9.55 -11.20
N PHE A 119 5.45 -8.41 -11.24
CA PHE A 119 4.12 -8.27 -10.67
C PHE A 119 3.11 -8.21 -11.80
N ARG A 120 2.01 -8.94 -11.66
CA ARG A 120 1.01 -9.06 -12.72
C ARG A 120 -0.40 -9.01 -12.17
N ASP A 121 -1.24 -8.27 -12.88
CA ASP A 121 -2.69 -8.24 -12.72
C ASP A 121 -3.37 -8.78 -13.97
N LYS A 122 -4.39 -9.59 -13.78
CA LYS A 122 -5.22 -10.15 -14.85
C LYS A 122 -6.67 -9.82 -14.55
N ASP A 123 -7.15 -8.73 -15.09
CA ASP A 123 -8.55 -8.35 -14.99
C ASP A 123 -9.26 -8.57 -16.34
N TYR A 124 -9.84 -9.74 -16.49
CA TYR A 124 -10.58 -10.10 -17.69
C TYR A 124 -11.91 -9.35 -17.82
N THR A 125 -12.40 -8.74 -16.74
CA THR A 125 -13.62 -7.91 -16.80
C THR A 125 -13.34 -6.54 -17.43
N GLN A 126 -12.07 -6.12 -17.42
CA GLN A 126 -11.59 -4.90 -18.06
C GLN A 126 -10.78 -5.19 -19.33
N GLU A 127 -10.78 -6.46 -19.80
CA GLU A 127 -10.04 -6.89 -20.98
C GLU A 127 -8.54 -6.49 -20.92
N ALA A 128 -7.95 -6.54 -19.71
CA ALA A 128 -6.60 -6.05 -19.48
C ALA A 128 -5.74 -7.04 -18.70
N VAL A 129 -4.50 -7.20 -19.16
CA VAL A 129 -3.41 -7.85 -18.44
C VAL A 129 -2.28 -6.82 -18.30
N ARG A 130 -1.95 -6.48 -17.07
CA ARG A 130 -0.93 -5.48 -16.74
C ARG A 130 0.22 -6.17 -16.04
N SER A 131 1.45 -5.80 -16.37
CA SER A 131 2.59 -6.31 -15.62
C SER A 131 3.75 -5.31 -15.63
N PHE A 132 4.56 -5.40 -14.60
CA PHE A 132 5.80 -4.62 -14.47
C PHE A 132 6.86 -5.44 -13.77
N TYR A 133 8.12 -5.24 -14.18
CA TYR A 133 9.29 -5.81 -13.52
C TYR A 133 9.94 -4.74 -12.64
N GLY A 134 10.07 -5.01 -11.36
CA GLY A 134 10.75 -4.12 -10.41
C GLY A 134 11.29 -4.88 -9.22
N SER A 135 12.34 -4.35 -8.61
CA SER A 135 12.93 -4.93 -7.39
C SER A 135 11.98 -4.78 -6.21
N ALA A 136 12.04 -5.72 -5.24
CA ALA A 136 11.27 -5.61 -4.02
C ALA A 136 11.67 -4.39 -3.18
N ILE A 137 12.94 -4.03 -3.20
CA ILE A 137 13.51 -2.83 -2.56
C ILE A 137 14.18 -1.99 -3.63
N SER A 138 13.75 -0.76 -3.81
CA SER A 138 14.34 0.19 -4.74
C SER A 138 15.07 1.29 -3.97
N LEU A 139 16.26 1.64 -4.45
CA LEU A 139 17.11 2.67 -3.86
C LEU A 139 17.22 3.88 -4.79
N THR A 140 17.47 5.05 -4.21
CA THR A 140 17.93 6.24 -4.94
C THR A 140 19.39 6.10 -5.34
N LYS A 141 19.87 7.02 -6.17
CA LYS A 141 21.31 7.09 -6.54
C LYS A 141 22.25 7.26 -5.33
N ASP A 142 21.74 7.83 -4.23
CA ASP A 142 22.51 8.09 -3.02
C ASP A 142 22.38 6.95 -2.00
N GLY A 143 21.67 5.86 -2.37
CA GLY A 143 21.50 4.66 -1.54
C GLY A 143 20.34 4.74 -0.53
N ASP A 144 19.56 5.81 -0.53
CA ASP A 144 18.36 5.93 0.28
C ASP A 144 17.22 5.06 -0.27
N TYR A 145 16.24 4.71 0.58
CA TYR A 145 15.07 3.96 0.12
C TYR A 145 14.17 4.83 -0.77
N ASN A 146 13.89 4.34 -1.96
CA ASN A 146 12.97 4.99 -2.91
C ASN A 146 11.57 4.40 -2.79
N ASP A 147 11.43 3.09 -2.99
CA ASP A 147 10.17 2.37 -2.79
C ASP A 147 10.36 0.90 -2.42
N ILE A 148 9.32 0.35 -1.79
CA ILE A 148 9.13 -1.09 -1.59
C ILE A 148 8.00 -1.54 -2.50
N ARG A 149 8.27 -2.58 -3.30
CA ARG A 149 7.29 -3.20 -4.19
C ARG A 149 7.01 -4.62 -3.70
N TYR A 150 5.84 -4.81 -3.08
CA TYR A 150 5.49 -6.10 -2.50
C TYR A 150 3.98 -6.33 -2.48
N SER A 151 3.57 -7.43 -3.07
CA SER A 151 2.24 -8.03 -2.96
C SER A 151 2.33 -9.49 -3.37
N ILE A 152 2.19 -10.39 -2.42
CA ILE A 152 2.26 -11.84 -2.71
C ILE A 152 1.14 -12.32 -3.64
N ALA A 153 0.00 -11.63 -3.63
CA ALA A 153 -1.15 -11.99 -4.47
C ALA A 153 -0.92 -11.70 -5.96
N THR A 154 0.02 -10.80 -6.27
CA THR A 154 0.29 -10.35 -7.64
C THR A 154 1.71 -10.64 -8.11
N LEU A 155 2.54 -11.20 -7.22
CA LEU A 155 3.86 -11.69 -7.59
C LEU A 155 3.69 -12.87 -8.56
N ASP A 156 4.26 -12.73 -9.76
CA ASP A 156 4.26 -13.77 -10.79
C ASP A 156 5.38 -14.81 -10.55
N ALA A 157 5.43 -15.86 -11.37
CA ALA A 157 6.55 -16.79 -11.36
C ALA A 157 7.87 -16.05 -11.54
N LEU A 158 8.91 -16.52 -10.84
CA LEU A 158 10.25 -15.94 -10.97
C LEU A 158 10.78 -16.13 -12.40
N ASP A 159 11.28 -15.04 -12.94
CA ASP A 159 11.94 -14.99 -14.24
C ASP A 159 13.42 -14.62 -14.02
N CYS A 160 14.20 -15.60 -13.56
CA CYS A 160 15.63 -15.44 -13.30
C CYS A 160 16.38 -16.73 -13.65
N HIS A 161 17.71 -16.66 -13.73
CA HIS A 161 18.53 -17.84 -14.01
C HIS A 161 18.25 -18.95 -12.98
N PRO A 162 18.12 -20.24 -13.40
CA PRO A 162 17.79 -21.35 -12.50
C PRO A 162 18.67 -21.43 -11.24
N ASP A 163 19.97 -21.19 -11.37
CA ASP A 163 20.91 -21.22 -10.24
C ASP A 163 20.64 -20.14 -9.16
N LYS A 164 19.88 -19.11 -9.50
CA LYS A 164 19.52 -18.04 -8.58
C LYS A 164 18.15 -18.26 -7.92
N MET A 165 17.31 -19.13 -8.48
CA MET A 165 15.92 -19.29 -8.03
C MET A 165 15.81 -19.57 -6.52
N ASP A 166 16.57 -20.53 -6.02
CA ASP A 166 16.53 -20.91 -4.60
C ASP A 166 16.91 -19.74 -3.68
N SER A 167 17.93 -18.98 -4.04
CA SER A 167 18.37 -17.81 -3.26
C SER A 167 17.32 -16.68 -3.29
N VAL A 168 16.67 -16.47 -4.44
CA VAL A 168 15.60 -15.46 -4.57
C VAL A 168 14.36 -15.86 -3.77
N TYR A 169 13.93 -17.12 -3.84
CA TYR A 169 12.81 -17.62 -3.02
C TYR A 169 13.12 -17.52 -1.53
N LYS A 170 14.32 -17.86 -1.10
CA LYS A 170 14.74 -17.69 0.31
C LYS A 170 14.69 -16.23 0.75
N ALA A 171 15.16 -15.32 -0.09
CA ALA A 171 15.12 -13.89 0.20
C ALA A 171 13.67 -13.37 0.30
N LEU A 172 12.80 -13.73 -0.64
CA LEU A 172 11.39 -13.38 -0.62
C LEU A 172 10.65 -13.96 0.60
N HIS A 173 10.92 -15.22 0.93
CA HIS A 173 10.35 -15.87 2.11
C HIS A 173 10.79 -15.17 3.39
N ARG A 174 12.10 -14.86 3.51
CA ARG A 174 12.63 -14.14 4.66
C ARG A 174 12.03 -12.74 4.80
N PHE A 175 11.94 -12.00 3.70
CA PHE A 175 11.30 -10.68 3.66
C PHE A 175 9.83 -10.78 4.08
N GLY A 176 9.08 -11.70 3.50
CA GLY A 176 7.69 -11.96 3.87
C GLY A 176 7.50 -12.28 5.35
N ASN A 177 8.37 -13.09 5.96
CA ASN A 177 8.32 -13.41 7.38
C ASN A 177 8.55 -12.17 8.26
N LEU A 178 9.50 -11.31 7.89
CA LEU A 178 9.75 -10.05 8.61
C LEU A 178 8.56 -9.08 8.47
N LEU A 179 7.92 -9.04 7.30
CA LEU A 179 6.71 -8.26 7.05
C LEU A 179 5.48 -8.77 7.84
N HIS A 180 5.57 -9.94 8.48
CA HIS A 180 4.52 -10.47 9.37
C HIS A 180 4.95 -10.48 10.84
N ASP A 181 6.18 -10.03 11.16
CA ASP A 181 6.66 -9.93 12.52
C ASP A 181 5.96 -8.78 13.26
N ALA A 182 5.36 -9.08 14.40
CA ALA A 182 4.59 -8.12 15.20
C ALA A 182 5.40 -6.86 15.58
N LYS A 183 6.72 -6.95 15.66
CA LYS A 183 7.59 -5.80 15.98
C LYS A 183 7.61 -4.70 14.92
N PHE A 184 7.24 -5.03 13.67
CA PHE A 184 7.17 -4.06 12.56
C PHE A 184 5.74 -3.66 12.22
N GLN A 185 4.74 -4.30 12.83
CA GLN A 185 3.34 -4.15 12.48
C GLN A 185 2.59 -3.31 13.51
N ILE A 186 1.81 -2.37 13.02
CA ILE A 186 0.78 -1.70 13.81
C ILE A 186 -0.59 -2.19 13.37
N ASN A 187 -1.45 -2.45 14.36
CA ASN A 187 -2.83 -2.83 14.14
C ASN A 187 -3.75 -1.80 14.79
N PHE A 188 -4.76 -1.38 14.07
CA PHE A 188 -5.71 -0.36 14.52
C PHE A 188 -7.07 -0.55 13.84
N ARG A 189 -8.10 -0.03 14.47
CA ARG A 189 -9.42 0.03 13.88
C ARG A 189 -9.65 1.42 13.29
N LEU A 190 -10.10 1.48 12.04
CA LEU A 190 -10.62 2.70 11.45
C LEU A 190 -12.07 2.89 11.91
N GLU A 191 -12.34 4.03 12.50
CA GLU A 191 -13.68 4.42 12.87
C GLU A 191 -14.32 5.29 11.78
N PRO A 192 -15.66 5.32 11.67
CA PRO A 192 -16.32 6.32 10.83
C PRO A 192 -15.78 7.72 11.12
N CYS A 193 -15.65 8.55 10.10
CA CYS A 193 -14.98 9.87 10.12
C CYS A 193 -13.46 9.85 10.08
N ASP A 194 -12.81 8.70 9.97
CA ASP A 194 -11.35 8.61 9.82
C ASP A 194 -10.95 8.60 8.35
N ILE A 195 -9.88 9.34 8.00
CA ILE A 195 -9.16 9.15 6.74
C ILE A 195 -7.77 8.64 7.07
N PHE A 196 -7.52 7.37 6.83
CA PHE A 196 -6.21 6.74 6.93
C PHE A 196 -5.41 7.10 5.69
N SER A 197 -4.30 7.80 5.87
CA SER A 197 -3.44 8.31 4.81
C SER A 197 -2.06 7.70 4.94
N PHE A 198 -1.50 7.18 3.86
CA PHE A 198 -0.18 6.54 3.92
C PHE A 198 0.58 6.63 2.59
N ASN A 199 1.92 6.57 2.70
CA ASN A 199 2.83 6.45 1.57
C ASN A 199 2.80 5.00 1.06
N ASN A 200 2.11 4.76 -0.05
CA ASN A 200 1.93 3.45 -0.65
C ASN A 200 3.23 2.80 -1.14
N ARG A 201 4.29 3.59 -1.31
CA ARG A 201 5.61 3.09 -1.73
C ARG A 201 6.56 2.81 -0.56
N ARG A 202 6.13 3.08 0.67
CA ARG A 202 6.87 2.82 1.90
C ARG A 202 6.12 1.87 2.82
N LEU A 203 4.82 2.10 3.03
CA LEU A 203 4.01 1.29 3.90
C LEU A 203 3.29 0.19 3.11
N LEU A 204 3.33 -1.00 3.69
CA LEU A 204 2.42 -2.07 3.29
C LEU A 204 1.22 -2.04 4.22
N HIS A 205 0.05 -2.20 3.66
CA HIS A 205 -1.20 -2.19 4.41
C HIS A 205 -1.99 -3.46 4.20
N GLY A 206 -2.81 -3.79 5.17
CA GLY A 206 -3.64 -4.98 5.14
C GLY A 206 -4.80 -4.89 6.10
N ARG A 207 -5.47 -5.99 6.30
CA ARG A 207 -6.57 -6.10 7.28
C ARG A 207 -6.77 -7.53 7.74
N THR A 208 -7.32 -7.66 8.94
CA THR A 208 -7.79 -8.96 9.43
C THR A 208 -9.07 -9.38 8.68
N GLU A 209 -9.42 -10.64 8.79
CA GLU A 209 -10.74 -11.14 8.41
C GLU A 209 -11.84 -10.50 9.26
N PHE A 210 -13.07 -10.63 8.79
CA PHE A 210 -14.25 -10.15 9.51
C PHE A 210 -15.44 -11.07 9.25
N ASP A 211 -16.44 -11.02 10.14
CA ASP A 211 -17.71 -11.69 9.93
C ASP A 211 -18.65 -10.77 9.12
N PRO A 212 -18.96 -11.12 7.85
CA PRO A 212 -19.82 -10.31 6.99
C PRO A 212 -21.27 -10.22 7.48
N ASN A 213 -21.68 -11.11 8.40
CA ASN A 213 -23.03 -11.11 8.97
C ASN A 213 -23.12 -10.23 10.23
N SER A 214 -22.00 -9.75 10.77
CA SER A 214 -21.94 -8.99 12.02
C SER A 214 -22.15 -7.49 11.84
N GLY A 215 -22.19 -6.97 10.60
CA GLY A 215 -22.34 -5.55 10.31
C GLY A 215 -21.83 -5.18 8.93
N HIS A 216 -21.74 -3.88 8.69
CA HIS A 216 -21.35 -3.32 7.41
C HIS A 216 -19.98 -2.64 7.48
N ARG A 217 -19.27 -2.66 6.35
CA ARG A 217 -18.07 -1.87 6.13
C ARG A 217 -18.12 -1.18 4.77
N HIS A 218 -17.77 0.10 4.80
CA HIS A 218 -17.68 0.90 3.60
C HIS A 218 -16.55 1.91 3.74
N LEU A 219 -15.52 1.76 2.93
CA LEU A 219 -14.51 2.78 2.78
C LEU A 219 -14.53 3.32 1.35
N GLN A 220 -14.15 4.58 1.20
CA GLN A 220 -13.77 5.16 -0.09
C GLN A 220 -12.27 5.35 -0.16
N GLY A 221 -11.65 4.85 -1.23
CA GLY A 221 -10.22 4.95 -1.45
C GLY A 221 -9.89 6.00 -2.51
N TYR A 222 -8.76 6.67 -2.31
CA TYR A 222 -8.23 7.68 -3.20
C TYR A 222 -6.74 7.49 -3.36
N TYR A 223 -6.22 7.80 -4.53
CA TYR A 223 -4.79 7.86 -4.78
C TYR A 223 -4.33 9.27 -5.09
N MET A 224 -3.05 9.55 -4.81
CA MET A 224 -2.39 10.79 -5.19
C MET A 224 -0.93 10.47 -5.57
N ASP A 225 -0.41 11.15 -6.57
CA ASP A 225 0.95 10.96 -6.98
C ASP A 225 1.94 11.54 -5.97
N ARG A 226 3.13 10.95 -5.92
CA ARG A 226 4.19 11.33 -5.00
C ARG A 226 4.61 12.79 -5.20
N ASP A 227 4.72 13.19 -6.45
CA ASP A 227 5.16 14.52 -6.84
C ASP A 227 4.20 15.61 -6.35
N GLU A 228 2.89 15.32 -6.33
CA GLU A 228 1.86 16.22 -5.84
C GLU A 228 2.01 16.52 -4.35
N ILE A 229 2.21 15.48 -3.53
CA ILE A 229 2.39 15.63 -2.08
C ILE A 229 3.70 16.35 -1.77
N ILE A 230 4.79 15.92 -2.40
CA ILE A 230 6.14 16.48 -2.14
C ILE A 230 6.22 17.92 -2.66
N GLY A 231 5.73 18.16 -3.86
CA GLY A 231 5.70 19.49 -4.46
C GLY A 231 4.92 20.49 -3.60
N ARG A 232 3.74 20.10 -3.13
CA ARG A 232 2.92 20.91 -2.23
C ARG A 232 3.60 21.17 -0.89
N LEU A 233 4.21 20.13 -0.31
CA LEU A 233 4.95 20.26 0.96
C LEU A 233 6.13 21.23 0.83
N ASN A 234 6.91 21.10 -0.24
CA ASN A 234 8.05 21.99 -0.50
C ASN A 234 7.61 23.43 -0.71
N TYR A 235 6.51 23.67 -1.42
CA TYR A 235 5.93 25.00 -1.56
C TYR A 235 5.53 25.59 -0.20
N LEU A 236 4.80 24.82 0.61
CA LEU A 236 4.34 25.28 1.93
C LEU A 236 5.50 25.57 2.89
N LYS A 237 6.61 24.84 2.79
CA LYS A 237 7.83 25.14 3.59
C LYS A 237 8.48 26.46 3.19
N LYS A 238 8.42 26.85 1.91
CA LYS A 238 9.00 28.11 1.42
C LYS A 238 8.20 29.35 1.81
N ILE A 239 6.88 29.21 1.97
CA ILE A 239 6.01 30.35 2.30
C ILE A 239 5.72 30.48 3.79
N LYS A 240 6.17 29.54 4.63
CA LYS A 240 6.17 29.74 6.09
C LYS A 240 7.28 30.73 6.43
N PRO A 241 7.00 31.86 7.13
CA PRO A 241 8.00 32.78 7.62
C PRO A 241 8.92 32.10 8.63
#